data_123893d2498badf6294e0988b9c556cb
#
_entry.id   123893d2498badf6294e0988b9c556cb
#
_cell.length_a   1.000
_cell.length_b   1.000
_cell.length_c   1.000
_cell.angle_alpha   90.00
_cell.angle_beta   90.00
_cell.angle_gamma   90.00
#
_symmetry.space_group_name_H-M   'P 1'
#
loop_
_entity.id
_entity.type
_entity.pdbx_description
1 polymer ?
#
loop_
_entity_poly.entity_id
_entity_poly.type
_entity_poly.pdbx_seq_one_letter_code
_entity_poly.pdbx_strand_id
1 'polypeptide(L)'
;MSDRIGQQLANYRLIRILGQGGFADVYLGEHVYLNTPAAIKVLQMRLTDDDKQNFLDEARTIARLKHPSIVRILEYDVVDSIPFLIMEYAPNGTLRQCHPKSSILPPDSIIPYVRQVAAALQYAHDRKLIHRDVKPENMLLGYRNAVLLSDFGLAVIAQSSRERLQTVAGTVTYMAPEQLQGKACPASDQYALAAVIYEWLSGERLFSGSFIEVATQHVLVPPPSLRNKLPAFPLAIDQVIQKALAKNPEERFASVLEFARAFEQICHAEASKQYASAPVPLGKLFTTYRKHSAAVLHIAWSPDSKKIASASADKTVHIWNATSKTPTLIYRNHTKPVSAVAWSPDGSRIVSGSWDTTVQVWNVQTGGKHMTFRGFSREVSSVAWSPDGKNIACGSWDTTIQVRQANSGSRLFIYSGHTGPVHALAWSPSISSSPSEGGWRIASASGAAGNADVDNTVQIWNAFTGDNPLIYRDHFYFVNAVAWSPNGKKIASASADTNVQVWNMDTGSNVLTYRGHSNKVNAVMWSPDGTRIASASDDRTVHIWDATTGEVIFAYQGHTKEVSSVAWSPNGKRIASAGHDGTVHVWNVE
;
A
#
# COMPACT_ATOMS: atom_id res chain seq x y z
N MET A 1 26.69 2.53 33.15
CA MET A 1 25.36 3.04 33.55
C MET A 1 24.53 1.84 34.00
N SER A 2 23.83 1.92 35.13
CA SER A 2 23.01 0.81 35.63
C SER A 2 21.86 0.57 34.67
N ASP A 3 21.68 -0.67 34.26
CA ASP A 3 20.52 -1.13 33.51
C ASP A 3 19.25 -0.81 34.31
N ARG A 4 18.33 -0.07 33.71
CA ARG A 4 17.06 0.32 34.34
C ARG A 4 15.94 -0.69 34.10
N ILE A 5 16.25 -1.82 33.47
CA ILE A 5 15.27 -2.89 33.22
C ILE A 5 14.66 -3.32 34.56
N GLY A 6 13.34 -3.48 34.58
CA GLY A 6 12.55 -3.79 35.78
C GLY A 6 12.13 -2.58 36.62
N GLN A 7 12.71 -1.40 36.42
CA GLN A 7 12.25 -0.18 37.09
C GLN A 7 10.87 0.26 36.59
N GLN A 8 10.12 0.91 37.45
CA GLN A 8 8.86 1.54 37.09
C GLN A 8 9.04 3.06 36.97
N LEU A 9 8.64 3.61 35.84
CA LEU A 9 8.52 5.05 35.62
C LEU A 9 7.04 5.38 35.35
N ALA A 10 6.47 6.26 36.17
CA ALA A 10 5.02 6.49 36.18
C ALA A 10 4.24 5.15 36.27
N ASN A 11 3.34 4.90 35.35
CA ASN A 11 2.55 3.67 35.29
C ASN A 11 3.13 2.58 34.37
N TYR A 12 4.42 2.66 34.00
CA TYR A 12 5.05 1.75 33.06
C TYR A 12 6.27 1.06 33.66
N ARG A 13 6.37 -0.26 33.48
CA ARG A 13 7.54 -1.07 33.83
C ARG A 13 8.46 -1.18 32.63
N LEU A 14 9.75 -0.88 32.79
CA LEU A 14 10.77 -1.01 31.75
C LEU A 14 11.11 -2.49 31.51
N ILE A 15 10.92 -2.97 30.26
CA ILE A 15 11.09 -4.39 29.91
C ILE A 15 12.43 -4.64 29.22
N ARG A 16 12.77 -3.85 28.21
CA ARG A 16 14.01 -4.00 27.44
C ARG A 16 14.39 -2.68 26.75
N ILE A 17 15.66 -2.57 26.39
CA ILE A 17 16.18 -1.44 25.63
C ILE A 17 15.75 -1.58 24.15
N LEU A 18 15.24 -0.48 23.57
CA LEU A 18 14.94 -0.33 22.15
C LEU A 18 16.08 0.38 21.40
N GLY A 19 16.75 1.32 22.06
CA GLY A 19 17.87 2.07 21.51
C GLY A 19 18.63 2.83 22.58
N GLN A 20 19.93 3.01 22.37
CA GLN A 20 20.81 3.82 23.21
C GLN A 20 21.43 4.93 22.38
N GLY A 21 21.36 6.15 22.86
CA GLY A 21 21.92 7.33 22.21
C GLY A 21 22.69 8.22 23.16
N GLY A 22 23.43 9.17 22.63
CA GLY A 22 24.21 10.10 23.45
C GLY A 22 23.39 11.03 24.35
N PHE A 23 22.08 11.21 24.07
CA PHE A 23 21.20 12.12 24.81
C PHE A 23 20.08 11.40 25.57
N ALA A 24 19.71 10.21 25.15
CA ALA A 24 18.61 9.46 25.74
C ALA A 24 18.75 7.96 25.48
N ASP A 25 18.24 7.17 26.42
CA ASP A 25 17.97 5.75 26.22
C ASP A 25 16.48 5.56 26.00
N VAL A 26 16.12 4.69 25.05
CA VAL A 26 14.73 4.35 24.75
C VAL A 26 14.46 2.93 25.17
N TYR A 27 13.44 2.73 26.01
CA TYR A 27 13.03 1.44 26.53
C TYR A 27 11.64 1.06 25.98
N LEU A 28 11.43 -0.22 25.79
CA LEU A 28 10.08 -0.79 25.75
C LEU A 28 9.56 -0.84 27.20
N GLY A 29 8.44 -0.23 27.46
CA GLY A 29 7.72 -0.35 28.72
C GLY A 29 6.34 -0.95 28.50
N GLU A 30 5.79 -1.53 29.55
CA GLU A 30 4.43 -2.06 29.60
C GLU A 30 3.67 -1.38 30.73
N HIS A 31 2.47 -0.92 30.41
CA HIS A 31 1.60 -0.27 31.40
C HIS A 31 1.14 -1.29 32.45
N VAL A 32 1.42 -1.04 33.72
CA VAL A 32 1.25 -2.02 34.82
C VAL A 32 -0.19 -2.50 35.03
N TYR A 33 -1.20 -1.73 34.61
CA TYR A 33 -2.61 -2.10 34.75
C TYR A 33 -3.27 -2.48 33.42
N LEU A 34 -2.83 -1.91 32.28
CA LEU A 34 -3.47 -2.09 31.00
C LEU A 34 -2.75 -3.13 30.12
N ASN A 35 -1.55 -3.56 30.51
CA ASN A 35 -0.67 -4.47 29.74
C ASN A 35 -0.45 -4.00 28.28
N THR A 36 -0.46 -2.67 28.07
CA THR A 36 -0.23 -2.08 26.75
C THR A 36 1.22 -1.62 26.62
N PRO A 37 1.87 -1.87 25.47
CA PRO A 37 3.25 -1.45 25.24
C PRO A 37 3.36 0.05 24.96
N ALA A 38 4.45 0.67 25.44
CA ALA A 38 4.83 2.04 25.11
C ALA A 38 6.35 2.14 24.93
N ALA A 39 6.81 3.14 24.18
CA ALA A 39 8.22 3.51 24.11
C ALA A 39 8.51 4.59 25.15
N ILE A 40 9.49 4.35 26.02
CA ILE A 40 9.85 5.27 27.10
C ILE A 40 11.24 5.81 26.82
N LYS A 41 11.31 7.09 26.50
CA LYS A 41 12.55 7.82 26.24
C LYS A 41 13.00 8.54 27.50
N VAL A 42 14.11 8.09 28.07
CA VAL A 42 14.72 8.63 29.29
C VAL A 42 15.92 9.47 28.91
N LEU A 43 15.89 10.77 29.20
CA LEU A 43 16.98 11.68 28.85
C LEU A 43 18.17 11.48 29.80
N GLN A 44 19.39 11.53 29.25
CA GLN A 44 20.64 11.36 30.01
C GLN A 44 21.15 12.69 30.57
N MET A 45 20.24 13.55 31.04
CA MET A 45 20.57 14.84 31.66
C MET A 45 19.79 15.00 32.94
N ARG A 46 20.33 15.78 33.87
CA ARG A 46 19.60 16.22 35.05
C ARG A 46 19.18 17.66 34.83
N LEU A 47 17.92 17.95 35.04
CA LEU A 47 17.38 19.28 34.89
C LEU A 47 17.55 20.06 36.20
N THR A 48 17.87 21.34 36.08
CA THR A 48 17.68 22.30 37.17
C THR A 48 16.20 22.63 37.31
N ASP A 49 15.78 23.26 38.40
CA ASP A 49 14.38 23.62 38.60
C ASP A 49 13.86 24.57 37.50
N ASP A 50 14.71 25.48 37.01
CA ASP A 50 14.38 26.39 35.92
C ASP A 50 14.24 25.64 34.57
N ASP A 51 15.11 24.69 34.33
CA ASP A 51 15.06 23.89 33.10
C ASP A 51 13.86 22.93 33.06
N LYS A 52 13.40 22.50 34.23
CA LYS A 52 12.23 21.62 34.37
C LYS A 52 10.97 22.23 33.76
N GLN A 53 10.70 23.50 34.07
CA GLN A 53 9.51 24.19 33.57
C GLN A 53 9.57 24.31 32.03
N ASN A 54 10.72 24.70 31.51
CA ASN A 54 10.94 24.80 30.06
C ASN A 54 10.73 23.45 29.34
N PHE A 55 11.26 22.37 29.92
CA PHE A 55 11.05 21.02 29.42
C PHE A 55 9.57 20.64 29.38
N LEU A 56 8.85 20.87 30.47
CA LEU A 56 7.42 20.54 30.56
C LEU A 56 6.57 21.34 29.56
N ASP A 57 6.90 22.62 29.33
CA ASP A 57 6.18 23.47 28.38
C ASP A 57 6.42 23.06 26.93
N GLU A 58 7.66 22.63 26.59
CA GLU A 58 7.98 22.10 25.26
C GLU A 58 7.34 20.73 25.05
N ALA A 59 7.45 19.83 26.03
CA ALA A 59 6.79 18.52 25.99
C ALA A 59 5.26 18.67 25.80
N ARG A 60 4.65 19.63 26.48
CA ARG A 60 3.23 19.98 26.35
C ARG A 60 2.89 20.45 24.93
N THR A 61 3.77 21.22 24.31
CA THR A 61 3.58 21.70 22.95
C THR A 61 3.61 20.55 21.94
N ILE A 62 4.57 19.65 22.09
CA ILE A 62 4.69 18.47 21.21
C ILE A 62 3.54 17.48 21.45
N ALA A 63 3.12 17.26 22.69
CA ALA A 63 2.01 16.36 23.05
C ALA A 63 0.64 16.78 22.43
N ARG A 64 0.50 18.05 22.04
CA ARG A 64 -0.69 18.56 21.35
C ARG A 64 -0.73 18.19 19.85
N LEU A 65 0.38 17.70 19.28
CA LEU A 65 0.40 17.26 17.89
C LEU A 65 -0.40 15.97 17.74
N LYS A 66 -1.44 16.01 16.93
CA LYS A 66 -2.30 14.85 16.62
C LYS A 66 -2.33 14.66 15.10
N HIS A 67 -1.46 13.81 14.60
CA HIS A 67 -1.35 13.50 13.18
C HIS A 67 -1.02 12.01 12.99
N PRO A 68 -1.58 11.31 12.00
CA PRO A 68 -1.38 9.87 11.79
C PRO A 68 0.08 9.48 11.51
N SER A 69 0.92 10.43 11.10
CA SER A 69 2.35 10.22 10.83
C SER A 69 3.27 10.94 11.83
N ILE A 70 2.79 11.23 13.03
CA ILE A 70 3.60 11.77 14.14
C ILE A 70 3.45 10.84 15.34
N VAL A 71 4.57 10.45 15.95
CA VAL A 71 4.57 9.65 17.19
C VAL A 71 3.82 10.41 18.27
N ARG A 72 2.80 9.77 18.82
CA ARG A 72 1.99 10.39 19.89
C ARG A 72 2.72 10.30 21.22
N ILE A 73 2.85 11.43 21.92
CA ILE A 73 3.25 11.46 23.35
C ILE A 73 2.01 11.12 24.18
N LEU A 74 2.14 10.10 25.02
CA LEU A 74 1.10 9.62 25.92
C LEU A 74 1.18 10.31 27.28
N GLU A 75 2.42 10.45 27.80
CA GLU A 75 2.72 11.01 29.10
C GLU A 75 4.15 11.58 29.14
N TYR A 76 4.44 12.52 29.99
CA TYR A 76 5.79 13.05 30.23
C TYR A 76 5.91 13.54 31.66
N ASP A 77 7.09 13.35 32.26
CA ASP A 77 7.35 13.80 33.63
C ASP A 77 8.86 13.91 33.92
N VAL A 78 9.19 14.35 35.12
CA VAL A 78 10.57 14.44 35.64
C VAL A 78 10.62 13.73 36.99
N VAL A 79 11.36 12.64 37.09
CA VAL A 79 11.60 11.87 38.32
C VAL A 79 13.07 11.96 38.70
N ASP A 80 13.39 12.32 39.92
CA ASP A 80 14.76 12.52 40.44
C ASP A 80 15.62 13.43 39.54
N SER A 81 15.03 14.52 39.07
CA SER A 81 15.62 15.45 38.08
C SER A 81 15.91 14.86 36.71
N ILE A 82 15.43 13.67 36.42
CA ILE A 82 15.60 12.97 35.11
C ILE A 82 14.30 13.06 34.32
N PRO A 83 14.30 13.78 33.19
CA PRO A 83 13.12 13.90 32.36
C PRO A 83 12.92 12.62 31.50
N PHE A 84 11.66 12.25 31.30
CA PHE A 84 11.29 11.15 30.40
C PHE A 84 9.99 11.44 29.66
N LEU A 85 9.85 10.78 28.50
CA LEU A 85 8.68 10.85 27.64
C LEU A 85 8.16 9.44 27.40
N ILE A 86 6.87 9.23 27.57
CA ILE A 86 6.17 7.99 27.24
C ILE A 86 5.44 8.22 25.94
N MET A 87 5.72 7.40 24.95
CA MET A 87 5.28 7.55 23.57
C MET A 87 4.62 6.29 23.06
N GLU A 88 3.81 6.42 22.04
CA GLU A 88 3.27 5.30 21.27
C GLU A 88 4.42 4.40 20.77
N TYR A 89 4.26 3.09 20.96
CA TYR A 89 5.26 2.12 20.53
C TYR A 89 5.11 1.78 19.05
N ALA A 90 6.17 1.94 18.28
CA ALA A 90 6.28 1.55 16.89
C ALA A 90 6.99 0.18 16.79
N PRO A 91 6.26 -0.92 16.48
CA PRO A 91 6.80 -2.28 16.61
C PRO A 91 7.80 -2.67 15.52
N ASN A 92 7.78 -2.00 14.36
CA ASN A 92 8.54 -2.41 13.18
C ASN A 92 9.89 -1.67 13.01
N GLY A 93 10.36 -0.99 14.08
CA GLY A 93 11.67 -0.33 14.10
C GLY A 93 11.71 0.99 13.33
N THR A 94 12.87 1.37 12.81
CA THR A 94 13.12 2.63 12.10
C THR A 94 13.33 2.40 10.60
N LEU A 95 13.10 3.43 9.77
CA LEU A 95 13.46 3.35 8.33
C LEU A 95 14.97 3.14 8.14
N ARG A 96 15.81 3.53 9.09
CA ARG A 96 17.25 3.21 9.08
C ARG A 96 17.53 1.73 9.22
N GLN A 97 16.76 1.03 10.05
CA GLN A 97 16.89 -0.42 10.25
C GLN A 97 16.35 -1.20 9.04
N CYS A 98 15.25 -0.75 8.47
CA CYS A 98 14.67 -1.35 7.26
C CYS A 98 15.51 -1.10 6.00
N HIS A 99 16.14 0.07 5.93
CA HIS A 99 17.00 0.49 4.83
C HIS A 99 18.36 0.89 5.37
N PRO A 100 19.28 -0.08 5.58
CA PRO A 100 20.64 0.19 6.05
C PRO A 100 21.38 1.13 5.12
N LYS A 101 22.46 1.75 5.64
CA LYS A 101 23.37 2.56 4.82
C LYS A 101 23.81 1.74 3.61
N SER A 102 23.97 2.39 2.48
CA SER A 102 24.33 1.81 1.18
C SER A 102 23.19 1.05 0.47
N SER A 103 21.96 1.06 1.01
CA SER A 103 20.78 0.57 0.28
C SER A 103 20.37 1.57 -0.79
N ILE A 104 20.33 1.15 -2.05
CA ILE A 104 19.79 1.94 -3.16
C ILE A 104 18.32 1.57 -3.32
N LEU A 105 17.44 2.55 -3.18
CA LEU A 105 16.00 2.35 -3.29
C LEU A 105 15.49 2.93 -4.61
N PRO A 106 14.60 2.24 -5.32
CA PRO A 106 13.91 2.80 -6.48
C PRO A 106 13.09 4.05 -6.10
N PRO A 107 13.01 5.09 -6.95
CA PRO A 107 12.25 6.31 -6.66
C PRO A 107 10.81 6.03 -6.21
N ASP A 108 10.11 5.12 -6.89
CA ASP A 108 8.70 4.80 -6.58
C ASP A 108 8.53 4.16 -5.19
N SER A 109 9.52 3.41 -4.71
CA SER A 109 9.46 2.74 -3.40
C SER A 109 9.50 3.70 -2.21
N ILE A 110 10.10 4.89 -2.39
CA ILE A 110 10.23 5.88 -1.32
C ILE A 110 9.12 6.92 -1.31
N ILE A 111 8.31 7.05 -2.38
CA ILE A 111 7.19 7.99 -2.46
C ILE A 111 6.25 7.90 -1.24
N PRO A 112 5.82 6.71 -0.79
CA PRO A 112 4.95 6.60 0.39
C PRO A 112 5.58 7.15 1.66
N TYR A 113 6.89 6.98 1.84
CA TYR A 113 7.61 7.54 2.99
C TYR A 113 7.70 9.06 2.91
N VAL A 114 8.11 9.58 1.75
CA VAL A 114 8.23 11.03 1.50
C VAL A 114 6.90 11.73 1.73
N ARG A 115 5.80 11.17 1.21
CA ARG A 115 4.44 11.74 1.38
C ARG A 115 4.03 11.83 2.84
N GLN A 116 4.22 10.76 3.61
CA GLN A 116 3.83 10.69 5.02
C GLN A 116 4.67 11.63 5.89
N VAL A 117 6.00 11.64 5.68
CA VAL A 117 6.92 12.53 6.40
C VAL A 117 6.63 13.99 6.06
N ALA A 118 6.44 14.33 4.79
CA ALA A 118 6.11 15.69 4.37
C ALA A 118 4.78 16.18 4.95
N ALA A 119 3.76 15.30 5.02
CA ALA A 119 2.48 15.64 5.64
C ALA A 119 2.64 15.92 7.16
N ALA A 120 3.45 15.11 7.86
CA ALA A 120 3.76 15.31 9.28
C ALA A 120 4.51 16.63 9.52
N LEU A 121 5.52 16.92 8.72
CA LEU A 121 6.29 18.15 8.81
C LEU A 121 5.43 19.38 8.50
N GLN A 122 4.63 19.35 7.44
CA GLN A 122 3.73 20.45 7.10
C GLN A 122 2.73 20.73 8.22
N TYR A 123 2.14 19.67 8.80
CA TYR A 123 1.23 19.79 9.94
C TYR A 123 1.88 20.50 11.15
N ALA A 124 3.18 20.24 11.40
CA ALA A 124 3.95 20.90 12.46
C ALA A 124 4.29 22.36 12.07
N HIS A 125 4.71 22.60 10.83
CA HIS A 125 5.03 23.94 10.31
C HIS A 125 3.83 24.89 10.38
N ASP A 126 2.62 24.43 10.06
CA ASP A 126 1.39 25.19 10.18
C ASP A 126 1.10 25.62 11.63
N ARG A 127 1.73 24.90 12.61
CA ARG A 127 1.68 25.21 14.06
C ARG A 127 2.93 25.90 14.57
N LYS A 128 3.76 26.43 13.67
CA LYS A 128 5.02 27.15 13.96
C LYS A 128 6.06 26.28 14.67
N LEU A 129 6.01 24.97 14.49
CA LEU A 129 6.96 24.01 15.04
C LEU A 129 7.85 23.49 13.90
N ILE A 130 9.18 23.57 14.09
CA ILE A 130 10.20 23.06 13.16
C ILE A 130 10.81 21.82 13.80
N HIS A 131 10.96 20.74 13.03
CA HIS A 131 11.46 19.45 13.53
C HIS A 131 12.95 19.50 13.88
N ARG A 132 13.78 20.05 12.99
CA ARG A 132 15.24 20.28 13.11
C ARG A 132 16.13 19.01 13.13
N ASP A 133 15.57 17.82 13.15
CA ASP A 133 16.34 16.55 13.17
C ASP A 133 15.67 15.48 12.30
N VAL A 134 15.34 15.86 11.05
CA VAL A 134 14.76 14.93 10.06
C VAL A 134 15.84 13.99 9.56
N LYS A 135 15.71 12.70 9.89
CA LYS A 135 16.62 11.62 9.51
C LYS A 135 15.94 10.26 9.58
N PRO A 136 16.45 9.22 8.88
CA PRO A 136 15.81 7.90 8.84
C PRO A 136 15.70 7.22 10.22
N GLU A 137 16.56 7.57 11.17
CA GLU A 137 16.53 7.08 12.55
C GLU A 137 15.29 7.58 13.32
N ASN A 138 14.77 8.76 12.97
CA ASN A 138 13.58 9.38 13.58
C ASN A 138 12.29 9.09 12.80
N MET A 139 12.36 8.27 11.74
CA MET A 139 11.22 7.80 10.96
C MET A 139 10.92 6.36 11.38
N LEU A 140 9.98 6.19 12.30
CA LEU A 140 9.60 4.89 12.84
C LEU A 140 8.54 4.23 11.96
N LEU A 141 8.53 2.90 11.95
CA LEU A 141 7.49 2.11 11.31
C LEU A 141 6.51 1.58 12.37
N GLY A 142 5.35 2.16 12.38
CA GLY A 142 4.23 1.74 13.22
C GLY A 142 3.50 0.52 12.66
N TYR A 143 2.34 0.23 13.21
CA TYR A 143 1.45 -0.78 12.68
C TYR A 143 1.10 -0.46 11.21
N ARG A 144 0.98 -1.51 10.36
CA ARG A 144 0.65 -1.39 8.93
C ARG A 144 1.67 -0.56 8.13
N ASN A 145 2.94 -0.54 8.55
CA ASN A 145 4.01 0.24 7.91
C ASN A 145 3.72 1.74 7.78
N ALA A 146 2.87 2.29 8.66
CA ALA A 146 2.70 3.74 8.76
C ALA A 146 4.01 4.38 9.22
N VAL A 147 4.48 5.41 8.52
CA VAL A 147 5.65 6.16 8.95
C VAL A 147 5.22 7.14 10.05
N LEU A 148 5.86 7.01 11.20
CA LEU A 148 5.65 7.87 12.37
C LEU A 148 6.93 8.68 12.60
N LEU A 149 6.86 9.99 12.42
CA LEU A 149 7.98 10.89 12.68
C LEU A 149 8.08 11.16 14.19
N SER A 150 9.24 10.87 14.77
CA SER A 150 9.54 11.03 16.21
C SER A 150 10.49 12.20 16.44
N ASP A 151 10.67 12.55 17.70
CA ASP A 151 11.73 13.47 18.18
C ASP A 151 11.59 14.92 17.72
N PHE A 152 10.35 15.42 17.62
CA PHE A 152 10.09 16.86 17.44
C PHE A 152 10.69 17.67 18.60
N GLY A 153 11.42 18.74 18.28
CA GLY A 153 11.83 19.79 19.22
C GLY A 153 12.85 19.39 20.29
N LEU A 154 13.14 18.11 20.50
CA LEU A 154 14.07 17.65 21.54
C LEU A 154 15.50 18.18 21.35
N ALA A 155 15.87 18.61 20.15
CA ALA A 155 17.15 19.26 19.86
C ALA A 155 17.28 20.63 20.57
N VAL A 156 16.19 21.33 20.85
CA VAL A 156 16.19 22.63 21.53
C VAL A 156 16.49 22.46 23.01
N ILE A 157 15.89 21.43 23.64
CA ILE A 157 16.15 21.08 25.04
C ILE A 157 17.62 20.73 25.29
N ALA A 158 18.23 20.03 24.29
CA ALA A 158 19.65 19.65 24.38
C ALA A 158 20.61 20.83 24.14
N GLN A 159 20.20 21.89 23.46
CA GLN A 159 21.03 23.05 23.12
C GLN A 159 21.10 24.10 24.23
N SER A 160 20.18 24.12 25.19
CA SER A 160 20.20 25.06 26.33
C SER A 160 21.36 24.78 27.31
N SER A 161 21.93 23.59 27.29
CA SER A 161 23.14 23.27 28.08
C SER A 161 24.42 23.51 27.25
N ARG A 162 25.13 24.58 27.54
CA ARG A 162 26.29 25.16 26.82
C ARG A 162 27.52 24.27 26.60
N GLU A 163 27.55 23.00 26.98
CA GLU A 163 28.81 22.23 27.08
C GLU A 163 29.01 21.10 26.07
N ARG A 164 28.12 20.88 25.06
CA ARG A 164 28.21 19.64 24.22
C ARG A 164 28.14 19.80 22.70
N LEU A 165 28.93 20.71 22.15
CA LEU A 165 29.17 20.78 20.69
C LEU A 165 29.91 19.53 20.13
N GLN A 166 30.53 18.71 20.95
CA GLN A 166 31.36 17.57 20.50
C GLN A 166 30.59 16.25 20.33
N THR A 167 29.37 16.10 20.86
CA THR A 167 28.61 14.84 20.79
C THR A 167 27.60 14.78 19.63
N VAL A 168 27.55 15.82 18.78
CA VAL A 168 26.57 16.00 17.67
C VAL A 168 27.02 15.35 16.36
N ALA A 169 28.05 14.50 16.35
CA ALA A 169 28.67 13.95 15.13
C ALA A 169 27.73 13.18 14.20
N GLY A 170 26.58 12.70 14.69
CA GLY A 170 25.59 11.99 13.85
C GLY A 170 24.52 12.88 13.21
N THR A 171 24.25 14.06 13.79
CA THR A 171 23.12 14.92 13.41
C THR A 171 23.46 15.86 12.24
N VAL A 172 24.73 16.24 12.05
CA VAL A 172 25.16 17.16 10.98
C VAL A 172 24.90 16.63 9.57
N THR A 173 24.79 15.32 9.40
CA THR A 173 24.70 14.63 8.10
C THR A 173 23.54 15.12 7.21
N TYR A 174 22.44 15.58 7.80
CA TYR A 174 21.24 16.03 7.08
C TYR A 174 20.90 17.50 7.37
N MET A 175 21.73 18.19 8.15
CA MET A 175 21.44 19.51 8.65
C MET A 175 21.50 20.56 7.53
N ALA A 176 20.53 21.45 7.50
CA ALA A 176 20.46 22.52 6.51
C ALA A 176 21.51 23.61 6.77
N PRO A 177 22.00 24.33 5.73
CA PRO A 177 22.99 25.41 5.85
C PRO A 177 22.58 26.48 6.88
N GLU A 178 21.35 26.96 6.79
CA GLU A 178 20.82 28.00 7.70
C GLU A 178 20.64 27.49 9.13
N GLN A 179 20.38 26.21 9.32
CA GLN A 179 20.29 25.60 10.64
C GLN A 179 21.66 25.55 11.33
N LEU A 180 22.73 25.27 10.58
CA LEU A 180 24.12 25.35 11.07
C LEU A 180 24.50 26.76 11.50
N GLN A 181 23.85 27.78 10.94
CA GLN A 181 24.01 29.20 11.29
C GLN A 181 23.07 29.65 12.42
N GLY A 182 22.33 28.73 13.04
CA GLY A 182 21.37 29.04 14.11
C GLY A 182 20.05 29.66 13.65
N LYS A 183 19.77 29.65 12.33
CA LYS A 183 18.57 30.26 11.70
C LYS A 183 17.62 29.22 11.15
N ALA A 184 17.35 28.15 11.89
CA ALA A 184 16.44 27.10 11.45
C ALA A 184 15.04 27.66 11.10
N CYS A 185 14.50 27.22 9.96
CA CYS A 185 13.19 27.60 9.45
C CYS A 185 12.46 26.37 8.86
N PRO A 186 11.19 26.45 8.47
CA PRO A 186 10.47 25.32 7.87
C PRO A 186 11.18 24.70 6.65
N ALA A 187 11.88 25.53 5.86
CA ALA A 187 12.66 25.04 4.73
C ALA A 187 13.89 24.22 5.14
N SER A 188 14.34 24.29 6.41
CA SER A 188 15.43 23.45 6.91
C SER A 188 15.02 21.96 6.98
N ASP A 189 13.79 21.67 7.39
CA ASP A 189 13.25 20.30 7.40
C ASP A 189 13.06 19.76 5.97
N GLN A 190 12.71 20.63 5.02
CA GLN A 190 12.66 20.28 3.59
C GLN A 190 14.02 19.85 3.04
N TYR A 191 15.07 20.62 3.35
CA TYR A 191 16.45 20.30 2.97
C TYR A 191 16.88 18.95 3.56
N ALA A 192 16.63 18.74 4.85
CA ALA A 192 16.96 17.49 5.54
C ALA A 192 16.22 16.28 4.91
N LEU A 193 14.94 16.42 4.58
CA LEU A 193 14.20 15.39 3.88
C LEU A 193 14.78 15.12 2.48
N ALA A 194 15.18 16.15 1.74
CA ALA A 194 15.83 16.00 0.44
C ALA A 194 17.18 15.29 0.55
N ALA A 195 17.97 15.56 1.59
CA ALA A 195 19.23 14.86 1.86
C ALA A 195 19.00 13.37 2.19
N VAL A 196 17.94 13.04 2.91
CA VAL A 196 17.51 11.65 3.14
C VAL A 196 17.13 10.97 1.84
N ILE A 197 16.33 11.63 1.00
CA ILE A 197 15.94 11.10 -0.32
C ILE A 197 17.19 10.87 -1.19
N TYR A 198 18.11 11.79 -1.20
CA TYR A 198 19.39 11.65 -1.92
C TYR A 198 20.14 10.38 -1.47
N GLU A 199 20.26 10.15 -0.15
CA GLU A 199 20.90 8.94 0.39
C GLU A 199 20.17 7.67 -0.05
N TRP A 200 18.83 7.64 0.03
CA TRP A 200 18.07 6.45 -0.39
C TRP A 200 18.20 6.13 -1.87
N LEU A 201 18.32 7.15 -2.73
CA LEU A 201 18.44 6.97 -4.18
C LEU A 201 19.86 6.63 -4.63
N SER A 202 20.88 7.18 -3.95
CA SER A 202 22.28 6.96 -4.31
C SER A 202 22.98 5.84 -3.54
N GLY A 203 22.42 5.43 -2.40
CA GLY A 203 23.08 4.56 -1.42
C GLY A 203 24.16 5.26 -0.60
N GLU A 204 24.37 6.56 -0.79
CA GLU A 204 25.43 7.32 -0.12
C GLU A 204 24.90 8.64 0.44
N ARG A 205 25.50 9.09 1.53
CA ARG A 205 25.18 10.39 2.11
C ARG A 205 25.51 11.53 1.14
N LEU A 206 24.78 12.63 1.26
CA LEU A 206 24.99 13.82 0.45
C LEU A 206 26.43 14.33 0.57
N PHE A 207 26.95 14.36 1.79
CA PHE A 207 28.32 14.72 2.13
C PHE A 207 28.90 13.73 3.15
N SER A 208 30.24 13.57 3.16
CA SER A 208 30.95 12.63 4.03
C SER A 208 32.26 13.24 4.52
N GLY A 209 32.74 12.79 5.66
CA GLY A 209 33.96 13.28 6.32
C GLY A 209 33.77 13.45 7.82
N SER A 210 34.65 14.22 8.45
CA SER A 210 34.53 14.63 9.85
C SER A 210 33.36 15.62 10.05
N PHE A 211 32.97 15.86 11.29
CA PHE A 211 31.89 16.80 11.62
C PHE A 211 32.08 18.17 10.97
N ILE A 212 33.29 18.73 11.09
CA ILE A 212 33.62 20.07 10.53
C ILE A 212 33.56 20.05 9.00
N GLU A 213 34.11 19.04 8.37
CA GLU A 213 34.08 18.89 6.90
C GLU A 213 32.64 18.79 6.38
N VAL A 214 31.79 17.94 6.98
CA VAL A 214 30.40 17.79 6.57
C VAL A 214 29.62 19.09 6.79
N ALA A 215 29.79 19.75 7.93
CA ALA A 215 29.16 21.04 8.20
C ALA A 215 29.59 22.12 7.16
N THR A 216 30.88 22.19 6.85
CA THR A 216 31.41 23.09 5.84
C THR A 216 30.84 22.79 4.45
N GLN A 217 30.74 21.51 4.08
CA GLN A 217 30.20 21.11 2.78
C GLN A 217 28.71 21.44 2.68
N HIS A 218 27.91 21.27 3.74
CA HIS A 218 26.52 21.69 3.75
C HIS A 218 26.36 23.19 3.51
N VAL A 219 27.26 24.01 4.03
CA VAL A 219 27.22 25.49 3.86
C VAL A 219 27.77 25.94 2.50
N LEU A 220 28.91 25.41 2.07
CA LEU A 220 29.71 25.98 0.96
C LEU A 220 29.69 25.15 -0.33
N VAL A 221 29.58 23.81 -0.25
CA VAL A 221 29.75 22.96 -1.43
C VAL A 221 28.39 22.71 -2.08
N PRO A 222 28.22 22.95 -3.39
CA PRO A 222 27.01 22.62 -4.13
C PRO A 222 26.64 21.14 -3.93
N PRO A 223 25.34 20.79 -3.80
CA PRO A 223 24.92 19.39 -3.70
C PRO A 223 25.35 18.62 -4.96
N PRO A 224 25.99 17.46 -4.82
CA PRO A 224 26.37 16.66 -5.99
C PRO A 224 25.13 16.11 -6.69
N SER A 225 25.12 16.14 -8.03
CA SER A 225 24.05 15.52 -8.82
C SER A 225 24.07 14.01 -8.63
N LEU A 226 22.88 13.39 -8.51
CA LEU A 226 22.73 11.93 -8.52
C LEU A 226 23.31 11.31 -9.80
N ARG A 227 23.27 12.02 -10.92
CA ARG A 227 23.79 11.58 -12.22
C ARG A 227 25.32 11.47 -12.28
N ASN A 228 26.03 12.10 -11.35
CA ASN A 228 27.49 11.92 -11.24
C ASN A 228 27.83 10.47 -10.84
N LYS A 229 26.94 9.80 -10.09
CA LYS A 229 27.11 8.43 -9.62
C LYS A 229 26.28 7.42 -10.44
N LEU A 230 25.12 7.85 -10.88
CA LEU A 230 24.16 7.07 -11.64
C LEU A 230 23.88 7.78 -12.98
N PRO A 231 24.73 7.65 -14.00
CA PRO A 231 24.62 8.43 -15.25
C PRO A 231 23.26 8.27 -15.96
N ALA A 232 22.62 7.12 -15.82
CA ALA A 232 21.30 6.83 -16.38
C ALA A 232 20.14 7.37 -15.54
N PHE A 233 20.41 7.98 -14.37
CA PHE A 233 19.35 8.47 -13.49
C PHE A 233 18.54 9.60 -14.16
N PRO A 234 17.20 9.62 -14.04
CA PRO A 234 16.36 10.62 -14.68
C PRO A 234 16.71 12.05 -14.27
N LEU A 235 17.02 12.89 -15.25
CA LEU A 235 17.42 14.30 -15.03
C LEU A 235 16.33 15.08 -14.26
N ALA A 236 15.07 14.82 -14.58
CA ALA A 236 13.97 15.56 -13.98
C ALA A 236 13.80 15.26 -12.48
N ILE A 237 14.06 14.02 -12.04
CA ILE A 237 14.06 13.67 -10.61
C ILE A 237 15.26 14.34 -9.92
N ASP A 238 16.44 14.28 -10.53
CA ASP A 238 17.64 14.97 -9.99
C ASP A 238 17.38 16.47 -9.80
N GLN A 239 16.79 17.14 -10.79
CA GLN A 239 16.47 18.58 -10.71
C GLN A 239 15.53 18.93 -9.55
N VAL A 240 14.51 18.11 -9.27
CA VAL A 240 13.61 18.32 -8.13
C VAL A 240 14.36 18.22 -6.80
N ILE A 241 15.26 17.24 -6.68
CA ILE A 241 16.08 17.04 -5.48
C ILE A 241 17.10 18.19 -5.33
N GLN A 242 17.78 18.59 -6.42
CA GLN A 242 18.73 19.70 -6.42
C GLN A 242 18.06 21.01 -5.98
N LYS A 243 16.83 21.29 -6.46
CA LYS A 243 16.06 22.45 -6.02
C LYS A 243 15.77 22.42 -4.51
N ALA A 244 15.36 21.27 -3.96
CA ALA A 244 15.09 21.13 -2.53
C ALA A 244 16.37 21.22 -1.67
N LEU A 245 17.53 20.91 -2.26
CA LEU A 245 18.86 21.03 -1.66
C LEU A 245 19.56 22.37 -1.93
N ALA A 246 18.89 23.37 -2.51
CA ALA A 246 19.46 24.70 -2.72
C ALA A 246 19.94 25.29 -1.39
N LYS A 247 21.10 26.01 -1.45
CA LYS A 247 21.71 26.57 -0.24
C LYS A 247 20.86 27.68 0.37
N ASN A 248 20.32 28.56 -0.49
CA ASN A 248 19.38 29.58 -0.07
C ASN A 248 17.98 28.95 0.14
N PRO A 249 17.37 29.05 1.35
CA PRO A 249 16.02 28.54 1.60
C PRO A 249 14.95 29.09 0.65
N GLU A 250 15.08 30.33 0.18
CA GLU A 250 14.11 30.99 -0.71
C GLU A 250 14.10 30.40 -2.14
N GLU A 251 15.15 29.70 -2.55
CA GLU A 251 15.26 29.04 -3.85
C GLU A 251 14.61 27.64 -3.85
N ARG A 252 14.25 27.13 -2.69
CA ARG A 252 13.60 25.83 -2.50
C ARG A 252 12.12 25.90 -2.88
N PHE A 253 11.36 24.83 -2.61
CA PHE A 253 9.91 24.84 -2.75
C PHE A 253 9.28 25.66 -1.61
N ALA A 254 8.15 26.30 -1.87
CA ALA A 254 7.46 27.13 -0.90
C ALA A 254 7.01 26.35 0.37
N SER A 255 6.86 25.02 0.26
CA SER A 255 6.59 24.16 1.40
C SER A 255 7.17 22.75 1.20
N VAL A 256 7.33 22.01 2.29
CA VAL A 256 7.76 20.61 2.24
C VAL A 256 6.72 19.72 1.52
N LEU A 257 5.44 20.10 1.57
CA LEU A 257 4.37 19.39 0.89
C LEU A 257 4.41 19.61 -0.63
N GLU A 258 4.74 20.82 -1.08
CA GLU A 258 4.96 21.09 -2.51
C GLU A 258 6.17 20.32 -3.05
N PHE A 259 7.27 20.26 -2.30
CA PHE A 259 8.41 19.43 -2.65
C PHE A 259 8.01 17.96 -2.81
N ALA A 260 7.30 17.40 -1.83
CA ALA A 260 6.87 16.00 -1.89
C ALA A 260 5.95 15.73 -3.10
N ARG A 261 5.03 16.63 -3.41
CA ARG A 261 4.15 16.54 -4.58
C ARG A 261 4.94 16.61 -5.89
N ALA A 262 5.88 17.54 -6.00
CA ALA A 262 6.73 17.67 -7.18
C ALA A 262 7.58 16.41 -7.39
N PHE A 263 8.14 15.86 -6.31
CA PHE A 263 8.90 14.60 -6.36
C PHE A 263 8.03 13.43 -6.82
N GLU A 264 6.85 13.25 -6.23
CA GLU A 264 5.90 12.20 -6.60
C GLU A 264 5.46 12.31 -8.08
N GLN A 265 5.07 13.51 -8.52
CA GLN A 265 4.63 13.75 -9.90
C GLN A 265 5.72 13.43 -10.92
N ILE A 266 6.96 13.84 -10.64
CA ILE A 266 8.05 13.60 -11.58
C ILE A 266 8.48 12.14 -11.60
N CYS A 267 8.48 11.43 -10.46
CA CYS A 267 8.74 9.99 -10.41
C CYS A 267 7.72 9.22 -11.26
N HIS A 268 6.43 9.53 -11.12
CA HIS A 268 5.39 8.90 -11.95
C HIS A 268 5.52 9.26 -13.44
N ALA A 269 5.91 10.50 -13.78
CA ALA A 269 6.14 10.90 -15.16
C ALA A 269 7.34 10.17 -15.77
N GLU A 270 8.43 10.01 -15.02
CA GLU A 270 9.64 9.31 -15.48
C GLU A 270 9.41 7.79 -15.57
N ALA A 271 8.70 7.19 -14.62
CA ALA A 271 8.26 5.81 -14.73
C ALA A 271 7.44 5.60 -16.03
N SER A 272 6.49 6.49 -16.31
CA SER A 272 5.71 6.44 -17.54
C SER A 272 6.57 6.56 -18.80
N LYS A 273 7.64 7.39 -18.80
CA LYS A 273 8.58 7.52 -19.92
C LYS A 273 9.45 6.27 -20.08
N GLN A 274 9.90 5.68 -18.99
CA GLN A 274 10.70 4.46 -19.01
C GLN A 274 9.90 3.30 -19.62
N TYR A 275 8.59 3.24 -19.35
CA TYR A 275 7.67 2.31 -20.01
C TYR A 275 7.42 2.66 -21.49
N ALA A 276 7.51 3.94 -21.87
CA ALA A 276 7.39 4.37 -23.27
C ALA A 276 8.67 4.15 -24.10
N SER A 277 9.83 3.99 -23.48
CA SER A 277 11.15 3.94 -24.16
C SER A 277 11.77 2.54 -24.23
N ALA A 278 11.30 1.54 -23.50
CA ALA A 278 11.69 0.15 -23.71
C ALA A 278 10.91 -0.38 -24.94
N PRO A 279 11.58 -0.94 -25.95
CA PRO A 279 10.88 -1.72 -26.96
C PRO A 279 10.46 -3.06 -26.34
N VAL A 280 9.47 -3.02 -25.46
CA VAL A 280 8.73 -4.22 -25.08
C VAL A 280 7.94 -4.57 -26.34
N PRO A 281 8.01 -5.79 -26.87
CA PRO A 281 7.16 -6.19 -27.98
C PRO A 281 5.72 -5.96 -27.53
N LEU A 282 5.12 -4.90 -28.04
CA LEU A 282 3.73 -4.53 -27.78
C LEU A 282 2.88 -5.73 -28.13
N GLY A 283 2.24 -6.34 -27.15
CA GLY A 283 1.25 -7.37 -27.37
C GLY A 283 0.29 -6.85 -28.41
N LYS A 284 0.31 -7.44 -29.61
CA LYS A 284 -0.48 -6.96 -30.74
C LYS A 284 -1.94 -7.00 -30.33
N LEU A 285 -2.60 -5.83 -30.35
CA LEU A 285 -4.04 -5.73 -30.11
C LEU A 285 -4.74 -6.67 -31.10
N PHE A 286 -5.37 -7.71 -30.57
CA PHE A 286 -6.02 -8.73 -31.36
C PHE A 286 -7.42 -8.27 -31.78
N THR A 287 -8.20 -7.73 -30.82
CA THR A 287 -9.54 -7.23 -31.09
C THR A 287 -10.01 -6.24 -30.01
N THR A 288 -10.92 -5.34 -30.41
CA THR A 288 -11.67 -4.47 -29.50
C THR A 288 -13.16 -4.73 -29.65
N TYR A 289 -13.85 -5.01 -28.54
CA TYR A 289 -15.30 -5.15 -28.49
C TYR A 289 -15.92 -3.84 -27.98
N ARG A 290 -16.90 -3.28 -28.75
CA ARG A 290 -17.50 -1.94 -28.55
C ARG A 290 -19.02 -1.98 -28.55
N LYS A 291 -19.65 -3.05 -28.07
CA LYS A 291 -21.12 -3.21 -28.15
C LYS A 291 -21.86 -2.90 -26.83
N HIS A 292 -21.14 -2.66 -25.74
CA HIS A 292 -21.75 -2.13 -24.52
C HIS A 292 -22.03 -0.63 -24.65
N SER A 293 -23.15 -0.18 -24.08
CA SER A 293 -23.56 1.24 -24.09
C SER A 293 -23.09 2.01 -22.85
N ALA A 294 -22.48 1.32 -21.89
CA ALA A 294 -21.92 1.90 -20.67
C ALA A 294 -20.63 1.17 -20.25
N ALA A 295 -20.01 1.59 -19.15
CA ALA A 295 -18.80 0.99 -18.60
C ALA A 295 -18.90 -0.54 -18.50
N VAL A 296 -17.84 -1.24 -18.93
CA VAL A 296 -17.73 -2.68 -18.69
C VAL A 296 -17.02 -2.87 -17.35
N LEU A 297 -17.72 -3.50 -16.41
CA LEU A 297 -17.28 -3.61 -15.03
C LEU A 297 -16.46 -4.88 -14.74
N HIS A 298 -16.80 -5.99 -15.42
CA HIS A 298 -16.11 -7.27 -15.22
C HIS A 298 -16.11 -8.12 -16.48
N ILE A 299 -15.05 -8.94 -16.64
CA ILE A 299 -14.90 -9.89 -17.74
C ILE A 299 -14.42 -11.25 -17.26
N ALA A 300 -14.80 -12.28 -17.98
CA ALA A 300 -14.33 -13.66 -17.76
C ALA A 300 -14.19 -14.43 -19.08
N TRP A 301 -13.09 -15.17 -19.23
CA TRP A 301 -12.89 -16.09 -20.34
C TRP A 301 -13.66 -17.40 -20.12
N SER A 302 -14.18 -17.97 -21.23
CA SER A 302 -14.68 -19.34 -21.20
C SER A 302 -13.54 -20.34 -20.99
N PRO A 303 -13.78 -21.49 -20.33
CA PRO A 303 -12.75 -22.49 -20.05
C PRO A 303 -12.00 -22.98 -21.30
N ASP A 304 -12.64 -22.97 -22.46
CA ASP A 304 -12.06 -23.35 -23.76
C ASP A 304 -11.26 -22.24 -24.46
N SER A 305 -11.11 -21.06 -23.80
CA SER A 305 -10.42 -19.88 -24.33
C SER A 305 -11.00 -19.30 -25.64
N LYS A 306 -12.24 -19.61 -25.99
CA LYS A 306 -12.85 -19.16 -27.28
C LYS A 306 -13.78 -17.97 -27.10
N LYS A 307 -14.46 -17.85 -25.94
CA LYS A 307 -15.46 -16.81 -25.69
C LYS A 307 -15.09 -15.95 -24.48
N ILE A 308 -15.64 -14.76 -24.47
CA ILE A 308 -15.56 -13.84 -23.32
C ILE A 308 -16.99 -13.50 -22.90
N ALA A 309 -17.23 -13.50 -21.59
CA ALA A 309 -18.41 -12.90 -20.98
C ALA A 309 -18.00 -11.54 -20.44
N SER A 310 -18.76 -10.48 -20.76
CA SER A 310 -18.55 -9.12 -20.28
C SER A 310 -19.81 -8.60 -19.60
N ALA A 311 -19.66 -8.14 -18.35
CA ALA A 311 -20.72 -7.57 -17.51
C ALA A 311 -20.60 -6.04 -17.48
N SER A 312 -21.72 -5.33 -17.62
CA SER A 312 -21.69 -3.88 -17.82
C SER A 312 -22.69 -3.13 -16.95
N ALA A 313 -22.38 -1.85 -16.75
CA ALA A 313 -23.28 -0.86 -16.17
C ALA A 313 -24.54 -0.63 -17.02
N ASP A 314 -24.56 -1.07 -18.29
CA ASP A 314 -25.75 -1.08 -19.15
C ASP A 314 -26.79 -2.15 -18.76
N LYS A 315 -26.58 -2.83 -17.63
CA LYS A 315 -27.47 -3.88 -17.04
C LYS A 315 -27.46 -5.19 -17.82
N THR A 316 -26.53 -5.39 -18.75
CA THR A 316 -26.46 -6.58 -19.60
C THR A 316 -25.17 -7.37 -19.38
N VAL A 317 -25.23 -8.66 -19.71
CA VAL A 317 -24.04 -9.49 -19.90
C VAL A 317 -23.99 -9.91 -21.38
N HIS A 318 -22.88 -9.63 -22.05
CA HIS A 318 -22.66 -10.09 -23.41
C HIS A 318 -21.71 -11.28 -23.42
N ILE A 319 -22.08 -12.34 -24.16
CA ILE A 319 -21.17 -13.41 -24.52
C ILE A 319 -20.79 -13.22 -25.99
N TRP A 320 -19.52 -13.22 -26.28
CA TRP A 320 -19.02 -13.00 -27.62
C TRP A 320 -17.77 -13.84 -27.88
N ASN A 321 -17.54 -14.19 -29.16
CA ASN A 321 -16.36 -14.92 -29.56
C ASN A 321 -15.16 -13.96 -29.60
N ALA A 322 -14.07 -14.33 -28.97
CA ALA A 322 -12.86 -13.50 -28.88
C ALA A 322 -12.26 -13.16 -30.27
N THR A 323 -12.60 -13.92 -31.33
CA THR A 323 -12.09 -13.70 -32.67
C THR A 323 -13.04 -12.92 -33.60
N SER A 324 -14.35 -12.98 -33.41
CA SER A 324 -15.35 -12.47 -34.38
C SER A 324 -16.00 -11.13 -34.02
N LYS A 325 -15.77 -10.59 -32.84
CA LYS A 325 -16.38 -9.31 -32.32
C LYS A 325 -17.92 -9.30 -32.31
N THR A 326 -18.57 -10.38 -32.65
CA THR A 326 -20.04 -10.48 -32.68
C THR A 326 -20.54 -11.10 -31.38
N PRO A 327 -21.55 -10.52 -30.74
CA PRO A 327 -22.17 -11.16 -29.59
C PRO A 327 -22.89 -12.43 -30.05
N THR A 328 -22.64 -13.51 -29.32
CA THR A 328 -23.38 -14.77 -29.53
C THR A 328 -24.65 -14.82 -28.67
N LEU A 329 -24.64 -14.09 -27.57
CA LEU A 329 -25.78 -13.96 -26.65
C LEU A 329 -25.68 -12.62 -25.87
N ILE A 330 -26.83 -11.97 -25.64
CA ILE A 330 -26.96 -10.82 -24.77
C ILE A 330 -28.03 -11.15 -23.71
N TYR A 331 -27.58 -11.19 -22.44
CA TYR A 331 -28.46 -11.45 -21.30
C TYR A 331 -28.94 -10.13 -20.69
N ARG A 332 -30.29 -9.95 -20.52
CA ARG A 332 -30.93 -8.67 -20.16
C ARG A 332 -31.86 -8.74 -18.94
N ASN A 333 -31.72 -9.75 -18.09
CA ASN A 333 -32.66 -9.99 -16.98
C ASN A 333 -32.30 -9.26 -15.69
N HIS A 334 -31.15 -8.60 -15.61
CA HIS A 334 -30.83 -7.74 -14.50
C HIS A 334 -31.45 -6.35 -14.66
N THR A 335 -31.90 -5.75 -13.54
CA THR A 335 -32.59 -4.47 -13.53
C THR A 335 -31.68 -3.29 -13.22
N LYS A 336 -30.47 -3.57 -12.67
CA LYS A 336 -29.41 -2.61 -12.37
C LYS A 336 -28.07 -3.06 -12.97
N PRO A 337 -26.98 -2.25 -12.89
CA PRO A 337 -25.65 -2.63 -13.36
C PRO A 337 -25.23 -4.04 -12.94
N VAL A 338 -24.59 -4.76 -13.86
CA VAL A 338 -24.02 -6.09 -13.60
C VAL A 338 -22.54 -5.91 -13.25
N SER A 339 -22.19 -6.20 -12.00
CA SER A 339 -20.86 -5.95 -11.44
C SER A 339 -19.90 -7.10 -11.61
N ALA A 340 -20.40 -8.34 -11.72
CA ALA A 340 -19.58 -9.54 -11.76
C ALA A 340 -20.17 -10.63 -12.67
N VAL A 341 -19.27 -11.40 -13.30
CA VAL A 341 -19.64 -12.53 -14.16
C VAL A 341 -18.59 -13.64 -14.05
N ALA A 342 -19.02 -14.89 -14.00
CA ALA A 342 -18.10 -16.04 -14.03
C ALA A 342 -18.70 -17.23 -14.80
N TRP A 343 -17.82 -17.94 -15.52
CA TRP A 343 -18.17 -19.18 -16.23
C TRP A 343 -18.15 -20.38 -15.27
N SER A 344 -19.08 -21.31 -15.44
CA SER A 344 -18.95 -22.63 -14.83
C SER A 344 -17.73 -23.36 -15.42
N PRO A 345 -17.05 -24.23 -14.65
CA PRO A 345 -15.87 -24.95 -15.14
C PRO A 345 -16.11 -25.81 -16.38
N ASP A 346 -17.34 -26.30 -16.58
CA ASP A 346 -17.76 -27.05 -17.75
C ASP A 346 -18.13 -26.16 -18.98
N GLY A 347 -18.13 -24.82 -18.78
CA GLY A 347 -18.48 -23.86 -19.82
C GLY A 347 -19.96 -23.82 -20.23
N SER A 348 -20.83 -24.53 -19.56
CA SER A 348 -22.25 -24.63 -19.92
C SER A 348 -23.13 -23.51 -19.34
N ARG A 349 -22.70 -22.92 -18.23
CA ARG A 349 -23.45 -21.91 -17.48
C ARG A 349 -22.64 -20.68 -17.14
N ILE A 350 -23.34 -19.58 -16.94
CA ILE A 350 -22.80 -18.32 -16.37
C ILE A 350 -23.50 -18.03 -15.04
N VAL A 351 -22.74 -17.49 -14.10
CA VAL A 351 -23.27 -16.78 -12.96
C VAL A 351 -23.01 -15.29 -13.13
N SER A 352 -23.99 -14.43 -12.85
CA SER A 352 -23.88 -12.98 -12.86
C SER A 352 -24.40 -12.36 -11.57
N GLY A 353 -23.66 -11.41 -11.00
CA GLY A 353 -24.03 -10.64 -9.82
C GLY A 353 -24.30 -9.19 -10.19
N SER A 354 -25.30 -8.57 -9.57
CA SER A 354 -25.77 -7.24 -9.93
C SER A 354 -26.05 -6.36 -8.71
N TRP A 355 -26.02 -5.06 -8.97
CA TRP A 355 -26.49 -4.03 -8.02
C TRP A 355 -28.01 -4.12 -7.75
N ASP A 356 -28.74 -4.96 -8.50
CA ASP A 356 -30.13 -5.27 -8.20
C ASP A 356 -30.30 -6.24 -7.01
N THR A 357 -29.22 -6.51 -6.28
CA THR A 357 -29.16 -7.40 -5.11
C THR A 357 -29.46 -8.88 -5.42
N THR A 358 -29.34 -9.26 -6.69
CA THR A 358 -29.55 -10.66 -7.11
C THR A 358 -28.31 -11.25 -7.77
N VAL A 359 -28.20 -12.57 -7.64
CA VAL A 359 -27.31 -13.40 -8.44
C VAL A 359 -28.15 -14.28 -9.33
N GLN A 360 -27.82 -14.34 -10.62
CA GLN A 360 -28.57 -15.14 -11.58
C GLN A 360 -27.64 -16.16 -12.26
N VAL A 361 -28.09 -17.40 -12.33
CA VAL A 361 -27.42 -18.50 -13.04
C VAL A 361 -28.23 -18.81 -14.30
N TRP A 362 -27.56 -18.89 -15.45
CA TRP A 362 -28.23 -19.08 -16.74
C TRP A 362 -27.38 -19.89 -17.72
N ASN A 363 -28.05 -20.51 -18.70
CA ASN A 363 -27.44 -21.37 -19.71
C ASN A 363 -26.82 -20.53 -20.84
N VAL A 364 -25.59 -20.85 -21.24
CA VAL A 364 -24.81 -20.10 -22.23
C VAL A 364 -25.36 -20.25 -23.66
N GLN A 365 -25.99 -21.35 -23.99
CA GLN A 365 -26.49 -21.61 -25.35
C GLN A 365 -27.86 -20.98 -25.58
N THR A 366 -28.75 -21.09 -24.57
CA THR A 366 -30.15 -20.67 -24.72
C THR A 366 -30.40 -19.28 -24.15
N GLY A 367 -29.55 -18.78 -23.27
CA GLY A 367 -29.82 -17.59 -22.45
C GLY A 367 -30.93 -17.82 -21.42
N GLY A 368 -31.43 -19.04 -21.29
CA GLY A 368 -32.48 -19.39 -20.35
C GLY A 368 -32.00 -19.26 -18.91
N LYS A 369 -32.74 -18.48 -18.11
CA LYS A 369 -32.46 -18.35 -16.69
C LYS A 369 -32.73 -19.67 -15.98
N HIS A 370 -31.72 -20.20 -15.32
CA HIS A 370 -31.82 -21.42 -14.54
C HIS A 370 -32.26 -21.14 -13.11
N MET A 371 -31.69 -20.09 -12.49
CA MET A 371 -31.88 -19.82 -11.06
C MET A 371 -31.62 -18.35 -10.70
N THR A 372 -32.26 -17.88 -9.63
CA THR A 372 -31.99 -16.56 -9.03
C THR A 372 -31.75 -16.70 -7.53
N PHE A 373 -30.60 -16.25 -7.06
CA PHE A 373 -30.33 -16.15 -5.63
C PHE A 373 -30.72 -14.76 -5.13
N ARG A 374 -31.43 -14.74 -4.01
CA ARG A 374 -31.87 -13.54 -3.31
C ARG A 374 -31.42 -13.60 -1.84
N GLY A 375 -31.65 -12.53 -1.09
CA GLY A 375 -31.32 -12.46 0.33
C GLY A 375 -30.01 -11.71 0.60
N PHE A 376 -29.58 -10.87 -0.36
CA PHE A 376 -28.56 -9.84 -0.14
C PHE A 376 -29.26 -8.51 0.16
N SER A 377 -28.83 -7.80 1.20
CA SER A 377 -29.42 -6.51 1.57
C SER A 377 -28.82 -5.34 0.80
N ARG A 378 -27.68 -5.55 0.15
CA ARG A 378 -27.01 -4.56 -0.71
C ARG A 378 -26.52 -5.20 -2.01
N GLU A 379 -25.82 -4.41 -2.80
CA GLU A 379 -25.29 -4.78 -4.12
C GLU A 379 -24.41 -6.04 -4.04
N VAL A 380 -24.57 -6.95 -5.00
CA VAL A 380 -23.65 -8.07 -5.20
C VAL A 380 -22.46 -7.57 -6.01
N SER A 381 -21.25 -7.68 -5.48
CA SER A 381 -20.00 -7.16 -6.07
C SER A 381 -19.19 -8.22 -6.77
N SER A 382 -19.24 -9.46 -6.29
CA SER A 382 -18.39 -10.54 -6.80
C SER A 382 -19.11 -11.88 -6.78
N VAL A 383 -18.85 -12.70 -7.80
CA VAL A 383 -19.34 -14.08 -7.91
C VAL A 383 -18.26 -14.99 -8.45
N ALA A 384 -18.15 -16.22 -7.93
CA ALA A 384 -17.21 -17.22 -8.41
C ALA A 384 -17.74 -18.64 -8.25
N TRP A 385 -17.47 -19.49 -9.24
CA TRP A 385 -17.72 -20.93 -9.19
C TRP A 385 -16.61 -21.64 -8.42
N SER A 386 -16.95 -22.66 -7.63
CA SER A 386 -15.96 -23.61 -7.15
C SER A 386 -15.34 -24.38 -8.32
N PRO A 387 -14.05 -24.78 -8.24
CA PRO A 387 -13.39 -25.49 -9.34
C PRO A 387 -14.06 -26.80 -9.75
N ASP A 388 -14.78 -27.46 -8.83
CA ASP A 388 -15.56 -28.67 -9.12
C ASP A 388 -16.95 -28.39 -9.74
N GLY A 389 -17.33 -27.12 -9.90
CA GLY A 389 -18.61 -26.68 -10.46
C GLY A 389 -19.84 -26.97 -9.61
N LYS A 390 -19.66 -27.40 -8.34
CA LYS A 390 -20.80 -27.77 -7.48
C LYS A 390 -21.35 -26.61 -6.68
N ASN A 391 -20.52 -25.57 -6.43
CA ASN A 391 -20.89 -24.45 -5.56
C ASN A 391 -20.57 -23.09 -6.21
N ILE A 392 -21.27 -22.08 -5.73
CA ILE A 392 -21.08 -20.67 -6.12
C ILE A 392 -20.91 -19.84 -4.86
N ALA A 393 -19.87 -19.02 -4.81
CA ALA A 393 -19.70 -18.01 -3.78
C ALA A 393 -20.11 -16.65 -4.32
N CYS A 394 -20.80 -15.85 -3.49
CA CYS A 394 -21.36 -14.55 -3.84
C CYS A 394 -21.01 -13.55 -2.74
N GLY A 395 -20.23 -12.52 -3.05
CA GLY A 395 -19.85 -11.44 -2.15
C GLY A 395 -20.74 -10.21 -2.36
N SER A 396 -21.09 -9.54 -1.28
CA SER A 396 -21.98 -8.37 -1.30
C SER A 396 -21.42 -7.20 -0.49
N TRP A 397 -21.86 -6.00 -0.83
CA TRP A 397 -21.58 -4.79 -0.05
C TRP A 397 -22.31 -4.78 1.29
N ASP A 398 -23.17 -5.77 1.57
CA ASP A 398 -23.75 -5.98 2.90
C ASP A 398 -22.80 -6.66 3.89
N THR A 399 -21.52 -6.73 3.56
CA THR A 399 -20.42 -7.32 4.34
C THR A 399 -20.40 -8.84 4.38
N THR A 400 -21.38 -9.52 3.77
CA THR A 400 -21.50 -10.98 3.81
C THR A 400 -21.07 -11.67 2.52
N ILE A 401 -20.65 -12.94 2.66
CA ILE A 401 -20.43 -13.83 1.53
C ILE A 401 -21.32 -15.06 1.72
N GLN A 402 -22.10 -15.39 0.69
CA GLN A 402 -22.95 -16.57 0.70
C GLN A 402 -22.36 -17.66 -0.21
N VAL A 403 -22.21 -18.85 0.33
CA VAL A 403 -21.86 -20.05 -0.44
C VAL A 403 -23.15 -20.83 -0.69
N ARG A 404 -23.43 -21.11 -1.96
CA ARG A 404 -24.65 -21.78 -2.41
C ARG A 404 -24.35 -22.96 -3.32
N GLN A 405 -25.18 -23.99 -3.24
CA GLN A 405 -25.12 -25.13 -4.15
C GLN A 405 -25.58 -24.73 -5.55
N ALA A 406 -24.79 -25.04 -6.57
CA ALA A 406 -25.02 -24.55 -7.92
C ALA A 406 -26.26 -25.15 -8.62
N ASN A 407 -26.71 -26.36 -8.23
CA ASN A 407 -27.81 -27.05 -8.86
C ASN A 407 -29.17 -26.81 -8.17
N SER A 408 -29.19 -26.66 -6.85
CA SER A 408 -30.40 -26.44 -6.08
C SER A 408 -30.64 -25.01 -5.65
N GLY A 409 -29.55 -24.17 -5.62
CA GLY A 409 -29.56 -22.83 -5.05
C GLY A 409 -29.61 -22.80 -3.53
N SER A 410 -29.55 -23.96 -2.87
CA SER A 410 -29.56 -24.06 -1.42
C SER A 410 -28.36 -23.34 -0.84
N ARG A 411 -28.57 -22.51 0.17
CA ARG A 411 -27.53 -21.82 0.89
C ARG A 411 -26.83 -22.80 1.82
N LEU A 412 -25.51 -23.00 1.61
CA LEU A 412 -24.69 -23.90 2.42
C LEU A 412 -24.09 -23.17 3.61
N PHE A 413 -23.58 -21.95 3.37
CA PHE A 413 -22.88 -21.18 4.39
C PHE A 413 -23.03 -19.68 4.16
N ILE A 414 -22.95 -18.88 5.25
CA ILE A 414 -22.77 -17.42 5.21
C ILE A 414 -21.52 -17.08 6.02
N TYR A 415 -20.59 -16.42 5.38
CA TYR A 415 -19.44 -15.83 6.03
C TYR A 415 -19.70 -14.36 6.35
N SER A 416 -19.52 -13.97 7.62
CA SER A 416 -19.74 -12.62 8.14
C SER A 416 -18.52 -12.08 8.91
N GLY A 417 -17.31 -12.55 8.55
CA GLY A 417 -16.06 -12.09 9.17
C GLY A 417 -15.59 -10.71 8.73
N HIS A 418 -16.14 -10.18 7.64
CA HIS A 418 -15.85 -8.82 7.18
C HIS A 418 -16.72 -7.78 7.88
N THR A 419 -16.15 -6.62 8.22
CA THR A 419 -16.86 -5.47 8.77
C THR A 419 -17.11 -4.38 7.72
N GLY A 420 -16.51 -4.50 6.54
CA GLY A 420 -16.68 -3.61 5.39
C GLY A 420 -17.27 -4.33 4.17
N PRO A 421 -17.68 -3.56 3.12
CA PRO A 421 -18.15 -4.12 1.86
C PRO A 421 -17.18 -5.14 1.27
N VAL A 422 -17.68 -6.30 0.85
CA VAL A 422 -16.87 -7.28 0.12
C VAL A 422 -16.77 -6.82 -1.33
N HIS A 423 -15.55 -6.71 -1.86
CA HIS A 423 -15.29 -6.27 -3.25
C HIS A 423 -14.99 -7.44 -4.18
N ALA A 424 -14.22 -8.41 -3.72
CA ALA A 424 -13.81 -9.55 -4.52
C ALA A 424 -13.74 -10.85 -3.71
N LEU A 425 -13.87 -11.96 -4.41
CA LEU A 425 -13.67 -13.30 -3.86
C LEU A 425 -13.08 -14.25 -4.91
N ALA A 426 -12.33 -15.23 -4.45
CA ALA A 426 -11.74 -16.26 -5.29
C ALA A 426 -11.66 -17.60 -4.55
N TRP A 427 -12.02 -18.69 -5.23
CA TRP A 427 -11.84 -20.05 -4.72
C TRP A 427 -10.40 -20.51 -4.85
N SER A 428 -9.91 -21.29 -3.90
CA SER A 428 -8.62 -21.96 -4.03
C SER A 428 -8.61 -22.91 -5.24
N PRO A 429 -7.50 -23.02 -5.98
CA PRO A 429 -7.43 -23.88 -7.18
C PRO A 429 -7.43 -25.38 -6.85
N SER A 430 -7.10 -25.75 -5.61
CA SER A 430 -7.04 -27.14 -5.15
C SER A 430 -7.58 -27.27 -3.74
N ILE A 431 -8.01 -28.46 -3.37
CA ILE A 431 -8.40 -28.81 -1.99
C ILE A 431 -7.12 -28.89 -1.15
N SER A 432 -7.13 -28.29 0.05
CA SER A 432 -6.02 -28.42 1.00
C SER A 432 -5.76 -29.90 1.31
N SER A 433 -4.50 -30.32 1.18
CA SER A 433 -4.10 -31.70 1.46
C SER A 433 -3.86 -31.99 2.94
N SER A 434 -4.04 -31.02 3.83
CA SER A 434 -3.89 -31.20 5.27
C SER A 434 -5.09 -31.97 5.86
N PRO A 435 -4.88 -33.07 6.58
CA PRO A 435 -5.98 -33.85 7.19
C PRO A 435 -6.80 -33.07 8.20
N SER A 436 -6.25 -32.04 8.82
CA SER A 436 -6.92 -31.17 9.80
C SER A 436 -7.68 -30.00 9.18
N GLU A 437 -7.48 -29.71 7.86
CA GLU A 437 -8.03 -28.56 7.15
C GLU A 437 -8.70 -28.91 5.82
N GLY A 438 -9.09 -30.18 5.64
CA GLY A 438 -9.64 -30.71 4.40
C GLY A 438 -10.86 -29.93 3.91
N GLY A 439 -10.71 -29.20 2.79
CA GLY A 439 -11.82 -28.49 2.15
C GLY A 439 -11.34 -27.38 1.21
N TRP A 440 -12.28 -26.87 0.43
CA TRP A 440 -12.07 -25.69 -0.40
C TRP A 440 -11.92 -24.44 0.46
N ARG A 441 -11.00 -23.57 0.10
CA ARG A 441 -10.85 -22.25 0.74
C ARG A 441 -11.34 -21.14 -0.18
N ILE A 442 -11.82 -20.07 0.42
CA ILE A 442 -12.15 -18.82 -0.28
C ILE A 442 -11.25 -17.72 0.25
N ALA A 443 -10.66 -16.96 -0.66
CA ALA A 443 -10.06 -15.68 -0.37
C ALA A 443 -11.08 -14.59 -0.68
N SER A 444 -11.28 -13.66 0.25
CA SER A 444 -12.20 -12.54 0.10
C SER A 444 -11.53 -11.24 0.46
N ALA A 445 -11.82 -10.18 -0.30
CA ALA A 445 -11.27 -8.86 -0.15
C ALA A 445 -12.35 -7.86 0.21
N SER A 446 -12.06 -6.99 1.17
CA SER A 446 -13.01 -6.02 1.71
C SER A 446 -12.39 -4.65 1.94
N GLY A 447 -13.23 -3.67 2.18
CA GLY A 447 -12.85 -2.35 2.64
C GLY A 447 -13.84 -1.26 2.27
N ALA A 448 -13.70 -0.09 2.89
CA ALA A 448 -14.45 1.12 2.54
C ALA A 448 -13.56 2.36 2.65
N ALA A 449 -13.90 3.41 1.92
CA ALA A 449 -13.23 4.69 2.04
C ALA A 449 -13.67 5.40 3.33
N GLY A 450 -12.74 5.92 4.12
CA GLY A 450 -13.06 6.99 5.05
C GLY A 450 -12.72 6.86 6.52
N ASN A 451 -12.39 5.70 7.10
CA ASN A 451 -12.02 5.60 8.52
C ASN A 451 -10.93 4.56 8.78
N ALA A 452 -10.10 4.81 9.80
CA ALA A 452 -9.01 3.91 10.22
C ALA A 452 -9.49 2.56 10.77
N ASP A 453 -10.77 2.44 11.13
CA ASP A 453 -11.38 1.24 11.69
C ASP A 453 -12.07 0.35 10.66
N VAL A 454 -11.92 0.64 9.36
CA VAL A 454 -12.55 -0.10 8.29
C VAL A 454 -11.72 -1.32 7.90
N ASP A 455 -12.41 -2.42 7.60
CA ASP A 455 -11.87 -3.69 7.15
C ASP A 455 -11.21 -3.58 5.76
N ASN A 456 -9.94 -3.18 5.72
CA ASN A 456 -9.12 -3.18 4.49
C ASN A 456 -8.32 -4.48 4.39
N THR A 457 -9.00 -5.62 4.53
CA THR A 457 -8.35 -6.92 4.69
C THR A 457 -8.61 -7.87 3.54
N VAL A 458 -7.69 -8.82 3.37
CA VAL A 458 -7.97 -10.08 2.68
C VAL A 458 -8.12 -11.16 3.75
N GLN A 459 -9.21 -11.92 3.69
CA GLN A 459 -9.47 -13.02 4.61
C GLN A 459 -9.58 -14.33 3.83
N ILE A 460 -8.92 -15.38 4.34
CA ILE A 460 -8.97 -16.72 3.76
C ILE A 460 -9.55 -17.65 4.78
N TRP A 461 -10.55 -18.36 4.39
CA TRP A 461 -11.38 -19.18 5.29
C TRP A 461 -11.88 -20.45 4.60
N ASN A 462 -12.26 -21.45 5.38
CA ASN A 462 -12.85 -22.68 4.87
C ASN A 462 -14.25 -22.39 4.32
N ALA A 463 -14.49 -22.77 3.07
CA ALA A 463 -15.71 -22.42 2.32
C ALA A 463 -17.01 -22.99 2.91
N PHE A 464 -16.95 -23.98 3.79
CA PHE A 464 -18.13 -24.65 4.32
C PHE A 464 -18.32 -24.47 5.83
N THR A 465 -17.24 -24.19 6.57
CA THR A 465 -17.29 -24.04 8.03
C THR A 465 -17.00 -22.60 8.47
N GLY A 466 -16.35 -21.81 7.62
CA GLY A 466 -15.89 -20.45 7.97
C GLY A 466 -14.69 -20.42 8.91
N ASP A 467 -14.16 -21.60 9.28
CA ASP A 467 -13.10 -21.71 10.28
C ASP A 467 -11.72 -21.30 9.74
N ASN A 468 -10.80 -21.08 10.68
CA ASN A 468 -9.38 -20.76 10.45
C ASN A 468 -9.13 -19.58 9.50
N PRO A 469 -9.68 -18.40 9.79
CA PRO A 469 -9.44 -17.26 8.94
C PRO A 469 -7.99 -16.79 9.08
N LEU A 470 -7.22 -16.86 7.99
CA LEU A 470 -5.99 -16.10 7.84
C LEU A 470 -6.35 -14.70 7.36
N ILE A 471 -5.97 -13.69 8.14
CA ILE A 471 -6.34 -12.30 7.86
C ILE A 471 -5.08 -11.52 7.49
N TYR A 472 -5.05 -11.01 6.28
CA TYR A 472 -3.98 -10.16 5.76
C TYR A 472 -4.38 -8.68 5.84
N ARG A 473 -3.53 -7.80 6.45
CA ARG A 473 -3.88 -6.43 6.85
C ARG A 473 -2.91 -5.36 6.35
N ASP A 474 -2.06 -5.64 5.37
CA ASP A 474 -0.98 -4.72 4.96
C ASP A 474 -1.40 -3.68 3.91
N HIS A 475 -2.64 -3.72 3.40
CA HIS A 475 -3.15 -2.67 2.53
C HIS A 475 -3.68 -1.47 3.31
N PHE A 476 -3.34 -0.26 2.83
CA PHE A 476 -3.74 1.01 3.47
C PHE A 476 -5.17 1.44 3.13
N TYR A 477 -5.68 0.99 1.98
CA TYR A 477 -7.03 1.27 1.51
C TYR A 477 -7.75 -0.02 1.15
N PHE A 478 -9.03 0.10 0.82
CA PHE A 478 -9.86 -1.04 0.47
C PHE A 478 -9.24 -1.89 -0.64
N VAL A 479 -9.37 -3.19 -0.47
CA VAL A 479 -8.83 -4.18 -1.39
C VAL A 479 -9.89 -4.49 -2.45
N ASN A 480 -9.60 -4.17 -3.71
CA ASN A 480 -10.53 -4.29 -4.83
C ASN A 480 -10.59 -5.69 -5.44
N ALA A 481 -9.45 -6.39 -5.43
CA ALA A 481 -9.35 -7.70 -6.07
C ALA A 481 -8.41 -8.64 -5.33
N VAL A 482 -8.66 -9.92 -5.45
CA VAL A 482 -7.86 -11.02 -4.91
C VAL A 482 -7.81 -12.17 -5.90
N ALA A 483 -6.63 -12.77 -6.07
CA ALA A 483 -6.43 -13.91 -6.97
C ALA A 483 -5.44 -14.92 -6.38
N TRP A 484 -5.76 -16.20 -6.48
CA TRP A 484 -4.88 -17.29 -6.11
C TRP A 484 -3.86 -17.55 -7.22
N SER A 485 -2.62 -17.88 -6.83
CA SER A 485 -1.67 -18.49 -7.76
C SER A 485 -2.17 -19.87 -8.18
N PRO A 486 -1.87 -20.33 -9.41
CA PRO A 486 -2.37 -21.63 -9.91
C PRO A 486 -1.99 -22.83 -9.05
N ASN A 487 -0.86 -22.75 -8.33
CA ASN A 487 -0.41 -23.79 -7.40
C ASN A 487 -0.99 -23.68 -5.98
N GLY A 488 -1.83 -22.67 -5.73
CA GLY A 488 -2.48 -22.44 -4.44
C GLY A 488 -1.57 -21.97 -3.30
N LYS A 489 -0.29 -21.67 -3.56
CA LYS A 489 0.68 -21.31 -2.50
C LYS A 489 0.81 -19.82 -2.24
N LYS A 490 0.34 -18.99 -3.17
CA LYS A 490 0.42 -17.54 -3.05
C LYS A 490 -0.92 -16.89 -3.37
N ILE A 491 -1.12 -15.68 -2.86
CA ILE A 491 -2.25 -14.82 -3.22
C ILE A 491 -1.70 -13.47 -3.68
N ALA A 492 -2.33 -12.91 -4.71
CA ALA A 492 -2.14 -11.53 -5.10
C ALA A 492 -3.39 -10.73 -4.71
N SER A 493 -3.21 -9.57 -4.10
CA SER A 493 -4.27 -8.63 -3.75
C SER A 493 -3.99 -7.26 -4.33
N ALA A 494 -5.01 -6.64 -4.94
CA ALA A 494 -4.92 -5.31 -5.54
C ALA A 494 -5.77 -4.31 -4.76
N SER A 495 -5.23 -3.13 -4.50
CA SER A 495 -5.86 -2.17 -3.60
C SER A 495 -5.98 -0.77 -4.20
N ALA A 496 -6.88 0.01 -3.63
CA ALA A 496 -6.99 1.44 -3.87
C ALA A 496 -5.78 2.23 -3.31
N ASP A 497 -4.87 1.59 -2.57
CA ASP A 497 -3.58 2.16 -2.17
C ASP A 497 -2.54 2.19 -3.31
N THR A 498 -2.96 1.90 -4.54
CA THR A 498 -2.15 1.86 -5.78
C THR A 498 -1.22 0.66 -5.91
N ASN A 499 -1.19 -0.24 -4.92
CA ASN A 499 -0.27 -1.38 -4.90
C ASN A 499 -0.97 -2.70 -5.23
N VAL A 500 -0.18 -3.64 -5.73
CA VAL A 500 -0.50 -5.07 -5.70
C VAL A 500 0.47 -5.75 -4.75
N GLN A 501 -0.03 -6.55 -3.83
CA GLN A 501 0.79 -7.31 -2.91
C GLN A 501 0.64 -8.81 -3.18
N VAL A 502 1.77 -9.51 -3.17
CA VAL A 502 1.83 -10.96 -3.26
C VAL A 502 2.33 -11.50 -1.94
N TRP A 503 1.62 -12.46 -1.38
CA TRP A 503 1.93 -13.01 -0.08
C TRP A 503 1.79 -14.53 -0.05
N ASN A 504 2.54 -15.15 0.85
CA ASN A 504 2.58 -16.60 1.04
C ASN A 504 1.37 -17.06 1.85
N MET A 505 0.72 -18.11 1.38
CA MET A 505 -0.48 -18.68 1.98
C MET A 505 -0.24 -19.34 3.34
N ASP A 506 0.92 -19.98 3.51
CA ASP A 506 1.21 -20.76 4.71
C ASP A 506 1.70 -19.87 5.88
N THR A 507 2.42 -18.79 5.55
CA THR A 507 3.04 -17.90 6.55
C THR A 507 2.28 -16.59 6.74
N GLY A 508 1.41 -16.21 5.80
CA GLY A 508 0.76 -14.89 5.77
C GLY A 508 1.73 -13.72 5.54
N SER A 509 3.01 -14.01 5.18
CA SER A 509 4.03 -12.97 4.97
C SER A 509 3.95 -12.39 3.57
N ASN A 510 4.19 -11.07 3.45
CA ASN A 510 4.37 -10.40 2.16
C ASN A 510 5.65 -10.92 1.50
N VAL A 511 5.51 -11.37 0.25
CA VAL A 511 6.64 -11.88 -0.57
C VAL A 511 7.10 -10.80 -1.54
N LEU A 512 6.17 -9.99 -2.05
CA LEU A 512 6.43 -8.97 -3.06
C LEU A 512 5.35 -7.89 -3.04
N THR A 513 5.74 -6.63 -3.15
CA THR A 513 4.84 -5.51 -3.36
C THR A 513 5.14 -4.84 -4.70
N TYR A 514 4.21 -4.92 -5.62
CA TYR A 514 4.26 -4.24 -6.91
C TYR A 514 3.70 -2.82 -6.80
N ARG A 515 4.47 -1.81 -7.26
CA ARG A 515 4.19 -0.38 -7.10
C ARG A 515 4.20 0.39 -8.43
N GLY A 516 3.91 -0.26 -9.54
CA GLY A 516 4.01 0.35 -10.87
C GLY A 516 2.80 1.17 -11.29
N HIS A 517 1.65 1.06 -10.61
CA HIS A 517 0.45 1.83 -10.94
C HIS A 517 0.43 3.19 -10.23
N SER A 518 -0.05 4.21 -10.95
CA SER A 518 -0.15 5.58 -10.43
C SER A 518 -1.52 5.91 -9.81
N ASN A 519 -2.48 4.99 -9.90
CA ASN A 519 -3.82 5.14 -9.34
C ASN A 519 -4.31 3.79 -8.80
N LYS A 520 -5.53 3.75 -8.23
CA LYS A 520 -6.16 2.56 -7.67
C LYS A 520 -6.03 1.36 -8.60
N VAL A 521 -5.65 0.21 -8.05
CA VAL A 521 -5.64 -1.04 -8.79
C VAL A 521 -6.96 -1.75 -8.57
N ASN A 522 -7.70 -1.99 -9.65
CA ASN A 522 -9.07 -2.52 -9.62
C ASN A 522 -9.14 -4.03 -9.78
N ALA A 523 -8.17 -4.62 -10.50
CA ALA A 523 -8.16 -6.06 -10.76
C ALA A 523 -6.73 -6.61 -10.79
N VAL A 524 -6.59 -7.85 -10.39
CA VAL A 524 -5.34 -8.62 -10.43
C VAL A 524 -5.63 -10.07 -10.81
N MET A 525 -4.79 -10.67 -11.64
CA MET A 525 -4.91 -12.06 -12.03
C MET A 525 -3.55 -12.68 -12.34
N TRP A 526 -3.33 -13.89 -11.89
CA TRP A 526 -2.16 -14.70 -12.22
C TRP A 526 -2.27 -15.27 -13.64
N SER A 527 -1.16 -15.38 -14.35
CA SER A 527 -1.08 -16.18 -15.57
C SER A 527 -1.28 -17.67 -15.23
N PRO A 528 -1.83 -18.47 -16.16
CA PRO A 528 -2.09 -19.89 -15.93
C PRO A 528 -0.83 -20.70 -15.56
N ASP A 529 0.35 -20.28 -16.02
CA ASP A 529 1.64 -20.88 -15.68
C ASP A 529 2.21 -20.43 -14.31
N GLY A 530 1.59 -19.40 -13.69
CA GLY A 530 1.99 -18.87 -12.39
C GLY A 530 3.28 -18.05 -12.40
N THR A 531 3.81 -17.70 -13.58
CA THR A 531 5.07 -16.93 -13.70
C THR A 531 4.86 -15.42 -13.75
N ARG A 532 3.68 -14.98 -14.18
CA ARG A 532 3.34 -13.56 -14.40
C ARG A 532 2.05 -13.18 -13.70
N ILE A 533 1.91 -11.89 -13.44
CA ILE A 533 0.67 -11.30 -12.91
C ILE A 533 0.25 -10.15 -13.83
N ALA A 534 -1.05 -10.06 -14.10
CA ALA A 534 -1.67 -8.92 -14.76
C ALA A 534 -2.44 -8.08 -13.74
N SER A 535 -2.29 -6.76 -13.78
CA SER A 535 -3.02 -5.81 -12.95
C SER A 535 -3.62 -4.68 -13.77
N ALA A 536 -4.83 -4.24 -13.44
CA ALA A 536 -5.58 -3.20 -14.14
C ALA A 536 -5.93 -2.06 -13.18
N SER A 537 -5.82 -0.80 -13.65
CA SER A 537 -5.88 0.38 -12.78
C SER A 537 -6.72 1.52 -13.34
N ASP A 538 -7.13 2.41 -12.43
CA ASP A 538 -7.72 3.73 -12.73
C ASP A 538 -6.74 4.65 -13.47
N ASP A 539 -5.45 4.32 -13.53
CA ASP A 539 -4.45 5.03 -14.35
C ASP A 539 -4.60 4.74 -15.85
N ARG A 540 -5.63 3.97 -16.26
CA ARG A 540 -5.98 3.58 -17.63
C ARG A 540 -5.03 2.56 -18.26
N THR A 541 -4.20 1.93 -17.46
CA THR A 541 -3.21 0.94 -17.92
C THR A 541 -3.51 -0.46 -17.41
N VAL A 542 -2.97 -1.43 -18.11
CA VAL A 542 -2.83 -2.81 -17.63
C VAL A 542 -1.36 -3.16 -17.65
N HIS A 543 -0.83 -3.58 -16.52
CA HIS A 543 0.57 -4.02 -16.42
C HIS A 543 0.64 -5.54 -16.33
N ILE A 544 1.61 -6.12 -17.04
CA ILE A 544 2.06 -7.50 -16.85
C ILE A 544 3.46 -7.44 -16.24
N TRP A 545 3.68 -8.16 -15.18
CA TRP A 545 4.93 -8.17 -14.46
C TRP A 545 5.28 -9.57 -13.96
N ASP A 546 6.57 -9.82 -13.74
CA ASP A 546 7.09 -11.10 -13.25
C ASP A 546 6.67 -11.31 -11.78
N ALA A 547 6.07 -12.46 -11.50
CA ALA A 547 5.50 -12.76 -10.19
C ALA A 547 6.54 -13.06 -9.09
N THR A 548 7.83 -13.11 -9.46
CA THR A 548 8.94 -13.37 -8.53
C THR A 548 9.76 -12.12 -8.28
N THR A 549 10.09 -11.37 -9.34
CA THR A 549 10.93 -10.18 -9.24
C THR A 549 10.13 -8.88 -9.09
N GLY A 550 8.88 -8.86 -9.55
CA GLY A 550 8.07 -7.63 -9.65
C GLY A 550 8.44 -6.74 -10.83
N GLU A 551 9.34 -7.17 -11.71
CA GLU A 551 9.72 -6.41 -12.89
C GLU A 551 8.60 -6.36 -13.92
N VAL A 552 8.36 -5.16 -14.46
CA VAL A 552 7.35 -4.97 -15.50
C VAL A 552 7.83 -5.59 -16.81
N ILE A 553 7.03 -6.51 -17.34
CA ILE A 553 7.26 -7.14 -18.65
C ILE A 553 6.59 -6.32 -19.74
N PHE A 554 5.40 -5.79 -19.46
CA PHE A 554 4.59 -5.08 -20.44
C PHE A 554 3.57 -4.14 -19.78
N ALA A 555 3.36 -2.94 -20.36
CA ALA A 555 2.34 -1.99 -19.94
C ALA A 555 1.44 -1.62 -21.13
N TYR A 556 0.16 -1.98 -21.05
CA TYR A 556 -0.84 -1.69 -22.07
C TYR A 556 -1.57 -0.38 -21.76
N GLN A 557 -1.62 0.55 -22.74
CA GLN A 557 -2.20 1.89 -22.61
C GLN A 557 -3.31 2.16 -23.64
N GLY A 558 -4.07 1.16 -24.01
CA GLY A 558 -5.09 1.29 -25.07
C GLY A 558 -6.46 1.77 -24.60
N HIS A 559 -6.75 1.80 -23.30
CA HIS A 559 -8.01 2.30 -22.75
C HIS A 559 -7.99 3.82 -22.60
N THR A 560 -9.14 4.46 -22.86
CA THR A 560 -9.27 5.93 -22.73
C THR A 560 -9.82 6.37 -21.37
N LYS A 561 -10.31 5.42 -20.57
CA LYS A 561 -10.78 5.61 -19.20
C LYS A 561 -10.23 4.52 -18.29
N GLU A 562 -10.61 4.57 -17.03
CA GLU A 562 -10.21 3.61 -15.98
C GLU A 562 -10.44 2.15 -16.45
N VAL A 563 -9.49 1.27 -16.14
CA VAL A 563 -9.60 -0.17 -16.42
C VAL A 563 -10.13 -0.88 -15.19
N SER A 564 -11.30 -1.48 -15.33
CA SER A 564 -12.05 -2.10 -14.23
C SER A 564 -11.71 -3.58 -14.00
N SER A 565 -11.31 -4.29 -15.06
CA SER A 565 -11.10 -5.75 -15.00
C SER A 565 -10.05 -6.22 -15.99
N VAL A 566 -9.32 -7.25 -15.62
CA VAL A 566 -8.34 -7.95 -16.46
C VAL A 566 -8.50 -9.47 -16.29
N ALA A 567 -8.38 -10.22 -17.37
CA ALA A 567 -8.48 -11.68 -17.35
C ALA A 567 -7.53 -12.34 -18.35
N TRP A 568 -6.76 -13.34 -17.89
CA TRP A 568 -5.97 -14.22 -18.72
C TRP A 568 -6.88 -15.26 -19.39
N SER A 569 -6.61 -15.56 -20.66
CA SER A 569 -7.21 -16.74 -21.25
C SER A 569 -6.63 -18.01 -20.60
N PRO A 570 -7.45 -19.06 -20.38
CA PRO A 570 -6.98 -20.30 -19.75
C PRO A 570 -5.77 -20.96 -20.42
N ASN A 571 -5.60 -20.77 -21.74
CA ASN A 571 -4.44 -21.26 -22.49
C ASN A 571 -3.19 -20.37 -22.37
N GLY A 572 -3.24 -19.27 -21.62
CA GLY A 572 -2.11 -18.36 -21.39
C GLY A 572 -1.71 -17.46 -22.56
N LYS A 573 -2.38 -17.56 -23.73
CA LYS A 573 -1.94 -16.88 -24.96
C LYS A 573 -2.44 -15.45 -25.11
N ARG A 574 -3.52 -15.08 -24.38
CA ARG A 574 -4.19 -13.79 -24.52
C ARG A 574 -4.59 -13.22 -23.18
N ILE A 575 -4.71 -11.89 -23.15
CA ILE A 575 -5.34 -11.15 -22.06
C ILE A 575 -6.53 -10.38 -22.64
N ALA A 576 -7.59 -10.29 -21.84
CA ALA A 576 -8.68 -9.37 -22.05
C ALA A 576 -8.66 -8.32 -20.94
N SER A 577 -8.93 -7.06 -21.28
CA SER A 577 -9.12 -5.97 -20.30
C SER A 577 -10.40 -5.21 -20.61
N ALA A 578 -11.11 -4.77 -19.58
CA ALA A 578 -12.37 -4.03 -19.67
C ALA A 578 -12.24 -2.67 -19.01
N GLY A 579 -12.83 -1.64 -19.61
CA GLY A 579 -12.73 -0.28 -19.13
C GLY A 579 -14.05 0.47 -19.00
N HIS A 580 -14.01 1.56 -18.27
CA HIS A 580 -15.10 2.53 -18.14
C HIS A 580 -15.36 3.29 -19.46
N ASP A 581 -14.51 3.11 -20.48
CA ASP A 581 -14.74 3.56 -21.85
C ASP A 581 -15.76 2.72 -22.62
N GLY A 582 -16.37 1.73 -21.97
CA GLY A 582 -17.38 0.84 -22.55
C GLY A 582 -16.80 -0.22 -23.52
N THR A 583 -15.49 -0.40 -23.52
CA THR A 583 -14.80 -1.33 -24.42
C THR A 583 -14.15 -2.49 -23.70
N VAL A 584 -13.98 -3.60 -24.42
CA VAL A 584 -13.10 -4.70 -24.01
C VAL A 584 -12.01 -4.86 -25.08
N HIS A 585 -10.77 -4.83 -24.64
CA HIS A 585 -9.60 -5.06 -25.49
C HIS A 585 -9.05 -6.46 -25.27
N VAL A 586 -8.75 -7.17 -26.34
CA VAL A 586 -8.08 -8.49 -26.32
C VAL A 586 -6.77 -8.37 -27.07
N TRP A 587 -5.68 -8.83 -26.47
CA TRP A 587 -4.34 -8.75 -27.06
C TRP A 587 -3.53 -10.00 -26.73
N ASN A 588 -2.56 -10.33 -27.62
CA ASN A 588 -1.67 -11.48 -27.47
C ASN A 588 -0.56 -11.15 -26.48
N VAL A 589 -0.11 -12.16 -25.75
CA VAL A 589 0.94 -12.06 -24.72
C VAL A 589 2.24 -12.72 -25.15
N GLU A 590 2.26 -13.28 -26.36
CA GLU A 590 3.44 -13.87 -27.03
C GLU A 590 4.02 -12.87 -28.04
#